data_6bc24317af4e92d7c16b6c26a79840df
#
_entry.id   6bc24317af4e92d7c16b6c26a79840df
#
_cell.length_a   1.000
_cell.length_b   1.000
_cell.length_c   1.000
_cell.angle_alpha   90.00
_cell.angle_beta   90.00
_cell.angle_gamma   90.00
#
_symmetry.space_group_name_H-M   'P 1'
#
loop_
_entity.id
_entity.type
_entity.pdbx_description
1 polymer ?
#
loop_
_entity_poly.entity_id
_entity_poly.type
_entity_poly.pdbx_seq_one_letter_code
_entity_poly.pdbx_strand_id
1 'polypeptide(L)'
;MNKKFLVYSLVGLLSSFTVTGLVLTNSRQAQALPASENSQQPKSVRVDRHFIEMMIPHHQDTIVMADLALSRGRRSEVKELATLIKQEQTSEIQQMRTWYKRWYGTAVPAHSMTDMGMMGDHHNRGQGTGSDMGQGMSQGMGQDMGQGMGQGMMNMKMDINALKTAEDFDKEFVRQMIPHHQMAVMMAQMASKRAANSQTRNLTKSIIKSQNAEIAKMQGWQQAWN
;
A
#
# COMPACT_ATOMS: atom_id res chain seq x y z
N MET A 1 -7.45 37.85 -28.37
CA MET A 1 -6.41 38.26 -27.42
C MET A 1 -5.48 37.07 -27.22
N ASN A 2 -4.29 37.13 -27.85
CA ASN A 2 -3.31 36.04 -27.86
C ASN A 2 -2.42 36.15 -26.62
N LYS A 3 -2.47 35.16 -25.73
CA LYS A 3 -1.50 35.04 -24.62
C LYS A 3 -0.33 34.18 -25.08
N LYS A 4 0.81 34.82 -25.30
CA LYS A 4 2.09 34.17 -25.61
C LYS A 4 2.67 33.56 -24.31
N PHE A 5 2.95 32.27 -24.32
CA PHE A 5 3.71 31.61 -23.25
C PHE A 5 5.21 31.87 -23.46
N LEU A 6 5.85 32.47 -22.47
CA LEU A 6 7.27 32.78 -22.44
C LEU A 6 8.00 31.56 -21.89
N VAL A 7 8.83 30.92 -22.70
CA VAL A 7 9.69 29.78 -22.28
C VAL A 7 11.04 30.39 -21.86
N TYR A 8 11.39 30.25 -20.58
CA TYR A 8 12.72 30.61 -20.10
C TYR A 8 13.65 29.39 -20.23
N SER A 9 14.58 29.49 -21.18
CA SER A 9 15.75 28.64 -21.28
C SER A 9 16.82 29.11 -20.29
N LEU A 10 17.17 28.31 -19.30
CA LEU A 10 18.30 28.56 -18.41
C LEU A 10 19.49 27.73 -18.88
N VAL A 11 20.44 28.41 -19.51
CA VAL A 11 21.74 27.85 -19.87
C VAL A 11 22.63 27.93 -18.61
N GLY A 12 22.98 26.80 -18.03
CA GLY A 12 23.88 26.73 -16.88
C GLY A 12 25.30 26.38 -17.32
N LEU A 13 26.25 27.21 -16.89
CA LEU A 13 27.67 27.12 -17.17
C LEU A 13 28.31 25.84 -16.58
N LEU A 14 29.09 25.14 -17.41
CA LEU A 14 30.03 24.11 -17.04
C LEU A 14 31.28 24.77 -16.45
N SER A 15 31.56 24.58 -15.19
CA SER A 15 32.91 24.83 -14.59
C SER A 15 33.61 23.50 -14.34
N SER A 16 34.61 23.26 -15.13
CA SER A 16 35.55 22.11 -15.01
C SER A 16 36.50 22.36 -13.83
N PHE A 17 36.43 21.54 -12.80
CA PHE A 17 37.51 21.41 -11.82
C PHE A 17 38.21 20.06 -12.01
N THR A 18 39.44 20.13 -12.52
CA THR A 18 40.37 19.02 -12.51
C THR A 18 40.99 18.93 -11.11
N VAL A 19 40.69 17.88 -10.39
CA VAL A 19 41.41 17.51 -9.16
C VAL A 19 42.19 16.24 -9.45
N THR A 20 43.50 16.41 -9.53
CA THR A 20 44.50 15.32 -9.52
C THR A 20 44.70 14.88 -8.07
N GLY A 21 44.33 13.67 -7.71
CA GLY A 21 44.43 13.18 -6.33
C GLY A 21 44.49 11.67 -6.26
N LEU A 22 45.71 11.19 -6.15
CA LEU A 22 46.28 10.02 -5.46
C LEU A 22 45.32 8.82 -5.24
N VAL A 23 45.54 7.77 -6.06
CA VAL A 23 44.92 6.45 -5.88
C VAL A 23 45.63 5.71 -4.74
N LEU A 24 45.01 5.63 -3.57
CA LEU A 24 45.35 4.62 -2.58
C LEU A 24 44.41 3.43 -2.76
N THR A 25 44.91 2.39 -3.39
CA THR A 25 44.22 1.09 -3.49
C THR A 25 44.18 0.42 -2.12
N ASN A 26 43.07 0.53 -1.44
CA ASN A 26 42.79 -0.29 -0.27
C ASN A 26 41.73 -1.32 -0.67
N SER A 27 42.21 -2.49 -1.12
CA SER A 27 41.37 -3.67 -1.40
C SER A 27 40.84 -4.23 -0.10
N ARG A 28 39.69 -3.66 0.37
CA ARG A 28 38.87 -4.34 1.35
C ARG A 28 37.88 -5.23 0.60
N GLN A 29 38.19 -6.49 0.63
CA GLN A 29 37.35 -7.62 0.28
C GLN A 29 35.99 -7.41 0.96
N ALA A 30 34.97 -7.12 0.17
CA ALA A 30 33.58 -7.06 0.66
C ALA A 30 33.16 -8.50 0.97
N GLN A 31 33.27 -8.86 2.24
CA GLN A 31 32.58 -10.06 2.74
C GLN A 31 31.08 -9.81 2.67
N ALA A 32 30.40 -10.60 1.84
CA ALA A 32 28.95 -10.66 1.81
C ALA A 32 28.45 -11.11 3.18
N LEU A 33 27.77 -10.22 3.90
CA LEU A 33 27.10 -10.54 5.15
C LEU A 33 25.82 -11.33 4.84
N PRO A 34 25.48 -12.37 5.63
CA PRO A 34 24.30 -13.18 5.40
C PRO A 34 23.02 -12.37 5.67
N ALA A 35 22.02 -12.60 4.84
CA ALA A 35 20.71 -11.99 4.91
C ALA A 35 19.95 -12.45 6.19
N SER A 36 20.11 -11.69 7.27
CA SER A 36 19.30 -11.80 8.49
C SER A 36 19.11 -10.43 9.13
N GLU A 37 18.62 -9.46 8.36
CA GLU A 37 18.49 -8.07 8.83
C GLU A 37 17.07 -7.64 9.26
N ASN A 38 16.10 -8.55 9.36
CA ASN A 38 14.72 -8.12 9.59
C ASN A 38 14.36 -7.85 11.06
N SER A 39 15.22 -8.17 12.03
CA SER A 39 14.91 -8.02 13.45
C SER A 39 15.50 -6.78 14.15
N GLN A 40 16.39 -6.00 13.49
CA GLN A 40 17.08 -4.87 14.12
C GLN A 40 16.61 -3.48 13.68
N GLN A 41 15.69 -3.37 12.72
CA GLN A 41 15.19 -2.06 12.32
C GLN A 41 14.22 -1.47 13.35
N PRO A 42 14.26 -0.14 13.61
CA PRO A 42 13.31 0.53 14.48
C PRO A 42 11.86 0.20 14.11
N LYS A 43 11.00 0.03 15.12
CA LYS A 43 9.57 -0.31 14.91
C LYS A 43 8.86 0.61 13.92
N SER A 44 9.20 1.90 13.93
CA SER A 44 8.64 2.91 13.03
C SER A 44 9.02 2.71 11.55
N VAL A 45 10.26 2.30 11.27
CA VAL A 45 10.73 1.97 9.90
C VAL A 45 10.03 0.72 9.37
N ARG A 46 9.75 -0.25 10.26
CA ARG A 46 8.95 -1.44 9.90
C ARG A 46 7.49 -1.08 9.54
N VAL A 47 6.93 -0.03 10.18
CA VAL A 47 5.58 0.45 9.86
C VAL A 47 5.52 1.03 8.45
N ASP A 48 6.48 1.87 8.05
CA ASP A 48 6.54 2.41 6.68
C ASP A 48 6.62 1.30 5.64
N ARG A 49 7.51 0.35 5.88
CA ARG A 49 7.72 -0.80 5.00
C ARG A 49 6.45 -1.62 4.83
N HIS A 50 5.87 -2.03 5.95
CA HIS A 50 4.67 -2.85 5.98
C HIS A 50 3.47 -2.14 5.34
N PHE A 51 3.30 -0.84 5.62
CA PHE A 51 2.25 -0.03 5.00
C PHE A 51 2.35 -0.05 3.47
N ILE A 52 3.55 0.18 2.93
CA ILE A 52 3.77 0.19 1.48
C ILE A 52 3.51 -1.19 0.87
N GLU A 53 4.02 -2.25 1.51
CA GLU A 53 3.88 -3.64 1.05
C GLU A 53 2.41 -4.08 1.02
N MET A 54 1.57 -3.58 1.93
CA MET A 54 0.13 -3.87 1.96
C MET A 54 -0.69 -2.95 1.04
N MET A 55 -0.39 -1.66 1.03
CA MET A 55 -1.21 -0.68 0.33
C MET A 55 -1.06 -0.77 -1.20
N ILE A 56 0.11 -1.13 -1.71
CA ILE A 56 0.32 -1.30 -3.16
C ILE A 56 -0.59 -2.38 -3.76
N PRO A 57 -0.63 -3.64 -3.25
CA PRO A 57 -1.54 -4.65 -3.80
C PRO A 57 -3.01 -4.25 -3.60
N HIS A 58 -3.37 -3.63 -2.47
CA HIS A 58 -4.72 -3.13 -2.23
C HIS A 58 -5.14 -2.10 -3.30
N HIS A 59 -4.29 -1.15 -3.64
CA HIS A 59 -4.55 -0.18 -4.71
C HIS A 59 -4.61 -0.84 -6.10
N GLN A 60 -3.78 -1.83 -6.36
CA GLN A 60 -3.82 -2.58 -7.62
C GLN A 60 -5.17 -3.27 -7.81
N ASP A 61 -5.71 -3.87 -6.77
CA ASP A 61 -7.03 -4.49 -6.78
C ASP A 61 -8.13 -3.45 -7.06
N THR A 62 -8.04 -2.28 -6.43
CA THR A 62 -8.98 -1.17 -6.70
C THR A 62 -8.94 -0.72 -8.15
N ILE A 63 -7.74 -0.64 -8.76
CA ILE A 63 -7.60 -0.27 -10.18
C ILE A 63 -8.28 -1.29 -11.08
N VAL A 64 -8.20 -2.59 -10.77
CA VAL A 64 -8.94 -3.63 -11.52
C VAL A 64 -10.44 -3.40 -11.45
N MET A 65 -10.99 -3.06 -10.27
CA MET A 65 -12.41 -2.72 -10.14
C MET A 65 -12.78 -1.45 -10.92
N ALA A 66 -11.93 -0.42 -10.86
CA ALA A 66 -12.15 0.82 -11.60
C ALA A 66 -12.15 0.59 -13.12
N ASP A 67 -11.25 -0.27 -13.63
CA ASP A 67 -11.24 -0.64 -15.06
C ASP A 67 -12.51 -1.37 -15.49
N LEU A 68 -13.04 -2.24 -14.64
CA LEU A 68 -14.35 -2.86 -14.87
C LEU A 68 -15.47 -1.82 -14.86
N ALA A 69 -15.43 -0.84 -13.96
CA ALA A 69 -16.43 0.22 -13.91
C ALA A 69 -16.38 1.13 -15.14
N LEU A 70 -15.20 1.43 -15.65
CA LEU A 70 -15.06 2.19 -16.90
C LEU A 70 -15.65 1.45 -18.11
N SER A 71 -15.51 0.12 -18.15
CA SER A 71 -16.00 -0.70 -19.28
C SER A 71 -17.47 -1.07 -19.15
N ARG A 72 -17.99 -1.34 -17.95
CA ARG A 72 -19.32 -1.91 -17.69
C ARG A 72 -20.29 -0.98 -17.00
N GLY A 73 -19.81 0.03 -16.30
CA GLY A 73 -20.64 1.01 -15.60
C GLY A 73 -21.65 1.67 -16.56
N ARG A 74 -22.87 1.84 -16.12
CA ARG A 74 -23.95 2.48 -16.89
C ARG A 74 -24.12 3.94 -16.47
N ARG A 75 -23.88 4.26 -15.19
CA ARG A 75 -24.05 5.59 -14.62
C ARG A 75 -22.78 6.41 -14.82
N SER A 76 -22.93 7.66 -15.28
CA SER A 76 -21.79 8.57 -15.53
C SER A 76 -20.97 8.82 -14.26
N GLU A 77 -21.67 9.01 -13.14
CA GLU A 77 -21.04 9.27 -11.85
C GLU A 77 -20.15 8.12 -11.36
N VAL A 78 -20.49 6.85 -11.69
CA VAL A 78 -19.65 5.69 -11.39
C VAL A 78 -18.38 5.70 -12.25
N LYS A 79 -18.51 6.02 -13.54
CA LYS A 79 -17.36 6.12 -14.45
C LYS A 79 -16.44 7.28 -14.08
N GLU A 80 -17.00 8.41 -13.71
CA GLU A 80 -16.22 9.57 -13.25
C GLU A 80 -15.44 9.23 -11.97
N LEU A 81 -16.08 8.59 -10.99
CA LEU A 81 -15.41 8.13 -9.78
C LEU A 81 -14.31 7.10 -10.10
N ALA A 82 -14.60 6.12 -10.96
CA ALA A 82 -13.62 5.13 -11.38
C ALA A 82 -12.39 5.74 -12.05
N THR A 83 -12.59 6.80 -12.85
CA THR A 83 -11.49 7.55 -13.48
C THR A 83 -10.61 8.22 -12.43
N LEU A 84 -11.21 8.90 -11.47
CA LEU A 84 -10.49 9.58 -10.38
C LEU A 84 -9.72 8.58 -9.53
N ILE A 85 -10.38 7.52 -9.07
CA ILE A 85 -9.76 6.42 -8.29
C ILE A 85 -8.54 5.87 -9.03
N LYS A 86 -8.68 5.55 -10.33
CA LYS A 86 -7.58 5.00 -11.12
C LYS A 86 -6.39 5.95 -11.20
N GLN A 87 -6.63 7.25 -11.41
CA GLN A 87 -5.58 8.26 -11.50
C GLN A 87 -4.85 8.43 -10.16
N GLU A 88 -5.61 8.63 -9.08
CA GLU A 88 -5.05 8.87 -7.75
C GLU A 88 -4.25 7.66 -7.28
N GLN A 89 -4.83 6.47 -7.31
CA GLN A 89 -4.18 5.27 -6.79
C GLN A 89 -3.00 4.80 -7.65
N THR A 90 -3.02 5.04 -8.97
CA THR A 90 -1.84 4.81 -9.82
C THR A 90 -0.68 5.72 -9.39
N SER A 91 -0.95 7.01 -9.14
CA SER A 91 0.05 7.96 -8.66
C SER A 91 0.61 7.56 -7.30
N GLU A 92 -0.24 7.15 -6.37
CA GLU A 92 0.15 6.71 -5.03
C GLU A 92 1.01 5.45 -5.05
N ILE A 93 0.67 4.46 -5.91
CA ILE A 93 1.52 3.27 -6.15
C ILE A 93 2.91 3.68 -6.64
N GLN A 94 2.99 4.61 -7.60
CA GLN A 94 4.28 5.07 -8.14
C GLN A 94 5.13 5.76 -7.05
N GLN A 95 4.51 6.61 -6.24
CA GLN A 95 5.19 7.25 -5.11
C GLN A 95 5.72 6.22 -4.11
N MET A 96 4.88 5.28 -3.68
CA MET A 96 5.24 4.22 -2.74
C MET A 96 6.37 3.33 -3.27
N ARG A 97 6.34 2.94 -4.54
CA ARG A 97 7.43 2.17 -5.18
C ARG A 97 8.74 2.94 -5.21
N THR A 98 8.68 4.24 -5.53
CA THR A 98 9.85 5.12 -5.56
C THR A 98 10.48 5.24 -4.18
N TRP A 99 9.67 5.46 -3.15
CA TRP A 99 10.15 5.55 -1.77
C TRP A 99 10.71 4.23 -1.28
N TYR A 100 10.02 3.13 -1.54
CA TYR A 100 10.46 1.80 -1.13
C TYR A 100 11.84 1.47 -1.71
N LYS A 101 12.02 1.71 -3.02
CA LYS A 101 13.31 1.53 -3.69
C LYS A 101 14.40 2.42 -3.08
N ARG A 102 14.06 3.67 -2.77
CA ARG A 102 15.01 4.64 -2.18
C ARG A 102 15.41 4.27 -0.76
N TRP A 103 14.47 3.80 0.06
CA TRP A 103 14.72 3.55 1.49
C TRP A 103 15.29 2.17 1.77
N TYR A 104 14.92 1.19 0.97
CA TYR A 104 15.28 -0.21 1.22
C TYR A 104 16.18 -0.82 0.14
N GLY A 105 16.51 -0.10 -0.94
CA GLY A 105 17.41 -0.54 -1.99
C GLY A 105 16.85 -1.61 -2.94
N THR A 106 15.67 -2.15 -2.66
CA THR A 106 15.02 -3.24 -3.41
C THR A 106 13.68 -2.80 -4.00
N ALA A 107 13.14 -3.56 -4.94
CA ALA A 107 11.75 -3.40 -5.34
C ALA A 107 10.80 -3.89 -4.23
N VAL A 108 9.56 -3.39 -4.25
CA VAL A 108 8.49 -3.92 -3.40
C VAL A 108 8.28 -5.39 -3.77
N PRO A 109 8.24 -6.31 -2.79
CA PRO A 109 7.94 -7.71 -3.06
C PRO A 109 6.62 -7.87 -3.80
N ALA A 110 6.57 -8.81 -4.75
CA ALA A 110 5.34 -9.15 -5.44
C ALA A 110 4.48 -10.04 -4.52
N HIS A 111 3.70 -9.42 -3.65
CA HIS A 111 2.70 -10.12 -2.85
C HIS A 111 1.31 -9.80 -3.37
N SER A 112 0.45 -10.81 -3.48
CA SER A 112 -0.99 -10.56 -3.63
C SER A 112 -1.60 -10.47 -2.23
N MET A 113 -2.74 -9.75 -2.11
CA MET A 113 -3.50 -9.74 -0.85
C MET A 113 -3.93 -11.15 -0.42
N THR A 114 -3.99 -12.08 -1.36
CA THR A 114 -4.30 -13.50 -1.13
C THR A 114 -3.17 -14.23 -0.40
N ASP A 115 -1.91 -13.86 -0.66
CA ASP A 115 -0.74 -14.51 -0.03
C ASP A 115 -0.55 -14.09 1.43
N MET A 116 -1.03 -12.91 1.80
CA MET A 116 -0.91 -12.41 3.19
C MET A 116 -1.86 -13.11 4.16
N GLY A 117 -2.96 -13.70 3.69
CA GLY A 117 -3.88 -14.50 4.50
C GLY A 117 -3.32 -15.88 4.89
N MET A 118 -2.29 -16.36 4.19
CA MET A 118 -1.71 -17.71 4.45
C MET A 118 -0.54 -17.71 5.44
N MET A 119 -0.02 -16.58 5.89
CA MET A 119 1.06 -16.53 6.88
C MET A 119 0.60 -16.84 8.33
N GLY A 120 -0.70 -17.07 8.57
CA GLY A 120 -1.25 -17.42 9.86
C GLY A 120 -1.18 -18.92 10.23
N ASP A 121 -0.88 -19.82 9.27
CA ASP A 121 -1.10 -21.26 9.45
C ASP A 121 0.17 -22.14 9.51
N HIS A 122 1.38 -21.55 9.60
CA HIS A 122 2.62 -22.34 9.64
C HIS A 122 3.14 -22.66 11.05
N HIS A 123 2.31 -22.64 12.08
CA HIS A 123 2.68 -23.09 13.42
C HIS A 123 1.95 -24.36 13.88
N ASN A 124 1.82 -25.37 13.01
CA ASN A 124 1.53 -26.70 13.51
C ASN A 124 2.02 -27.84 12.59
N ARG A 125 3.35 -28.03 12.53
CA ARG A 125 3.92 -29.32 12.16
C ARG A 125 5.33 -29.47 12.76
N GLY A 126 5.35 -29.94 13.99
CA GLY A 126 6.58 -30.33 14.68
C GLY A 126 6.26 -31.02 15.95
N GLN A 127 5.88 -32.30 15.86
CA GLN A 127 5.86 -33.23 17.01
C GLN A 127 7.33 -33.49 17.37
N GLY A 128 7.78 -32.91 18.48
CA GLY A 128 9.10 -33.16 19.05
C GLY A 128 9.03 -33.00 20.56
N THR A 129 9.08 -34.11 21.27
CA THR A 129 9.19 -34.24 22.72
C THR A 129 10.42 -33.51 23.26
N GLY A 130 10.24 -32.65 24.25
CA GLY A 130 11.35 -32.00 24.95
C GLY A 130 10.85 -31.08 26.06
N SER A 131 11.01 -31.58 27.28
CA SER A 131 10.60 -30.95 28.53
C SER A 131 11.31 -29.66 28.86
N ASP A 132 10.54 -28.78 29.52
CA ASP A 132 10.95 -27.99 30.70
C ASP A 132 11.64 -26.64 30.54
N MET A 133 11.14 -25.69 31.36
CA MET A 133 11.75 -24.45 31.83
C MET A 133 11.73 -23.22 30.90
N GLY A 134 10.75 -22.32 31.15
CA GLY A 134 10.76 -20.96 30.65
C GLY A 134 9.46 -20.17 30.84
N GLN A 135 8.88 -20.23 32.04
CA GLN A 135 7.82 -19.29 32.43
C GLN A 135 8.44 -17.89 32.67
N GLY A 136 8.04 -16.90 31.89
CA GLY A 136 8.35 -15.53 32.22
C GLY A 136 8.23 -14.57 31.07
N MET A 137 7.19 -13.74 31.06
CA MET A 137 7.10 -12.43 30.38
C MET A 137 6.95 -12.40 28.84
N SER A 138 5.81 -12.84 28.34
CA SER A 138 5.30 -12.38 27.04
C SER A 138 3.78 -12.36 27.00
N GLN A 139 3.13 -11.93 28.06
CA GLN A 139 1.71 -11.62 28.07
C GLN A 139 1.53 -10.10 28.03
N GLY A 140 1.00 -9.60 26.95
CA GLY A 140 0.51 -8.24 26.84
C GLY A 140 1.03 -7.49 25.63
N MET A 141 0.37 -7.58 24.49
CA MET A 141 0.20 -6.63 23.38
C MET A 141 0.12 -7.26 21.99
N GLY A 142 0.25 -8.57 21.85
CA GLY A 142 0.24 -9.22 20.53
C GLY A 142 -1.08 -9.89 20.14
N GLN A 143 -1.91 -10.26 21.08
CA GLN A 143 -3.08 -11.11 20.81
C GLN A 143 -4.34 -10.34 20.41
N ASP A 144 -4.51 -9.10 20.86
CA ASP A 144 -5.76 -8.35 20.62
C ASP A 144 -5.83 -7.69 19.24
N MET A 145 -4.69 -7.39 18.61
CA MET A 145 -4.67 -6.83 17.26
C MET A 145 -4.65 -7.87 16.13
N GLY A 146 -4.19 -9.08 16.39
CA GLY A 146 -4.01 -10.11 15.35
C GLY A 146 -5.31 -10.84 14.98
N GLN A 147 -6.17 -11.13 15.95
CA GLN A 147 -7.38 -11.92 15.71
C GLN A 147 -8.53 -11.11 15.11
N GLY A 148 -8.70 -9.84 15.50
CA GLY A 148 -9.74 -8.97 14.94
C GLY A 148 -9.49 -8.56 13.50
N MET A 149 -8.21 -8.39 13.11
CA MET A 149 -7.82 -8.03 11.75
C MET A 149 -7.89 -9.21 10.76
N GLY A 150 -7.47 -10.40 11.17
CA GLY A 150 -7.43 -11.56 10.28
C GLY A 150 -8.82 -11.96 9.78
N GLN A 151 -9.82 -11.98 10.64
CA GLN A 151 -11.20 -12.33 10.26
C GLN A 151 -11.90 -11.24 9.46
N GLY A 152 -11.66 -9.95 9.77
CA GLY A 152 -12.20 -8.84 8.98
C GLY A 152 -11.60 -8.76 7.57
N MET A 153 -10.29 -9.04 7.43
CA MET A 153 -9.61 -9.08 6.12
C MET A 153 -10.03 -10.27 5.26
N MET A 154 -10.27 -11.44 5.83
CA MET A 154 -10.71 -12.63 5.07
C MET A 154 -12.09 -12.45 4.44
N ASN A 155 -12.95 -11.63 5.03
CA ASN A 155 -14.31 -11.42 4.53
C ASN A 155 -14.43 -10.25 3.54
N MET A 156 -13.35 -9.52 3.26
CA MET A 156 -13.31 -8.39 2.33
C MET A 156 -12.65 -8.71 0.98
N LYS A 157 -12.51 -10.00 0.66
CA LYS A 157 -12.00 -10.41 -0.65
C LYS A 157 -12.97 -9.92 -1.72
N MET A 158 -12.43 -9.10 -2.65
CA MET A 158 -13.19 -8.69 -3.84
C MET A 158 -13.67 -9.91 -4.62
N ASP A 159 -14.95 -9.95 -4.89
CA ASP A 159 -15.52 -10.94 -5.80
C ASP A 159 -15.61 -10.35 -7.21
N ILE A 160 -14.51 -10.47 -7.95
CA ILE A 160 -14.42 -10.01 -9.33
C ILE A 160 -15.43 -10.76 -10.22
N ASN A 161 -15.77 -12.02 -9.91
CA ASN A 161 -16.74 -12.78 -10.68
C ASN A 161 -18.15 -12.25 -10.44
N ALA A 162 -18.53 -12.02 -9.17
CA ALA A 162 -19.80 -11.37 -8.85
C ALA A 162 -19.92 -10.01 -9.52
N LEU A 163 -18.84 -9.21 -9.50
CA LEU A 163 -18.81 -7.90 -10.17
C LEU A 163 -18.99 -8.03 -11.70
N LYS A 164 -18.34 -9.03 -12.32
CA LYS A 164 -18.47 -9.28 -13.77
C LYS A 164 -19.83 -9.81 -14.19
N THR A 165 -20.55 -10.50 -13.32
CA THR A 165 -21.82 -11.15 -13.64
C THR A 165 -23.04 -10.40 -13.09
N ALA A 166 -22.83 -9.34 -12.32
CA ALA A 166 -23.91 -8.57 -11.74
C ALA A 166 -24.87 -7.98 -12.79
N GLU A 167 -26.16 -8.09 -12.54
CA GLU A 167 -27.21 -7.53 -13.38
C GLU A 167 -27.18 -5.98 -13.34
N ASP A 168 -27.10 -5.39 -12.14
CA ASP A 168 -26.77 -3.98 -11.93
C ASP A 168 -25.31 -3.87 -11.47
N PHE A 169 -24.43 -3.71 -12.45
CA PHE A 169 -22.99 -3.55 -12.21
C PHE A 169 -22.69 -2.42 -11.25
N ASP A 170 -23.37 -1.28 -11.39
CA ASP A 170 -23.04 -0.08 -10.61
C ASP A 170 -23.38 -0.26 -9.13
N LYS A 171 -24.50 -0.92 -8.82
CA LYS A 171 -24.85 -1.27 -7.44
C LYS A 171 -23.84 -2.24 -6.83
N GLU A 172 -23.44 -3.26 -7.58
CA GLU A 172 -22.47 -4.24 -7.11
C GLU A 172 -21.07 -3.62 -6.93
N PHE A 173 -20.64 -2.73 -7.84
CA PHE A 173 -19.41 -1.97 -7.72
C PHE A 173 -19.38 -1.17 -6.42
N VAL A 174 -20.44 -0.40 -6.14
CA VAL A 174 -20.54 0.39 -4.91
C VAL A 174 -20.57 -0.49 -3.66
N ARG A 175 -21.30 -1.61 -3.72
CA ARG A 175 -21.39 -2.58 -2.61
C ARG A 175 -20.04 -3.14 -2.21
N GLN A 176 -19.16 -3.43 -3.18
CA GLN A 176 -17.82 -3.96 -2.93
C GLN A 176 -16.79 -2.86 -2.64
N MET A 177 -16.87 -1.71 -3.33
CA MET A 177 -15.88 -0.64 -3.21
C MET A 177 -15.93 0.08 -1.85
N ILE A 178 -17.10 0.24 -1.26
CA ILE A 178 -17.24 0.88 0.08
C ILE A 178 -16.40 0.14 1.14
N PRO A 179 -16.59 -1.16 1.40
CA PRO A 179 -15.79 -1.85 2.41
C PRO A 179 -14.31 -1.94 2.03
N HIS A 180 -13.99 -2.00 0.73
CA HIS A 180 -12.62 -1.99 0.25
C HIS A 180 -11.91 -0.68 0.62
N HIS A 181 -12.54 0.47 0.40
CA HIS A 181 -12.02 1.77 0.80
C HIS A 181 -11.92 1.94 2.32
N GLN A 182 -12.89 1.42 3.07
CA GLN A 182 -12.83 1.41 4.53
C GLN A 182 -11.59 0.68 5.06
N MET A 183 -11.19 -0.41 4.41
CA MET A 183 -9.95 -1.14 4.73
C MET A 183 -8.72 -0.26 4.50
N ALA A 184 -8.60 0.42 3.36
CA ALA A 184 -7.48 1.32 3.09
C ALA A 184 -7.41 2.46 4.11
N VAL A 185 -8.56 3.05 4.47
CA VAL A 185 -8.64 4.08 5.52
C VAL A 185 -8.12 3.54 6.85
N MET A 186 -8.51 2.33 7.24
CA MET A 186 -8.03 1.69 8.47
C MET A 186 -6.51 1.46 8.43
N MET A 187 -5.97 0.90 7.34
CA MET A 187 -4.53 0.70 7.17
C MET A 187 -3.76 2.03 7.24
N ALA A 188 -4.28 3.06 6.59
CA ALA A 188 -3.69 4.39 6.62
C ALA A 188 -3.74 5.03 8.01
N GLN A 189 -4.83 4.88 8.75
CA GLN A 189 -4.96 5.37 10.14
C GLN A 189 -3.92 4.72 11.07
N MET A 190 -3.69 3.42 10.95
CA MET A 190 -2.70 2.72 11.75
C MET A 190 -1.27 3.20 11.45
N ALA A 191 -0.95 3.41 10.18
CA ALA A 191 0.36 3.87 9.76
C ALA A 191 0.58 5.36 10.09
N SER A 192 -0.43 6.20 9.99
CA SER A 192 -0.33 7.67 10.12
C SER A 192 0.33 8.15 11.42
N LYS A 193 0.08 7.43 12.51
CA LYS A 193 0.61 7.78 13.86
C LYS A 193 1.97 7.17 14.16
N ARG A 194 2.40 6.14 13.41
CA ARG A 194 3.55 5.30 13.76
C ARG A 194 4.66 5.30 12.71
N ALA A 195 4.38 5.73 11.48
CA ALA A 195 5.35 5.78 10.40
C ALA A 195 6.51 6.73 10.71
N ALA A 196 7.73 6.33 10.40
CA ALA A 196 8.94 7.12 10.60
C ALA A 196 9.01 8.27 9.59
N ASN A 197 8.74 7.97 8.32
CA ASN A 197 8.89 8.92 7.24
C ASN A 197 7.70 9.90 7.14
N SER A 198 8.00 11.17 7.01
CA SER A 198 6.98 12.21 6.83
C SER A 198 6.18 12.02 5.52
N GLN A 199 6.82 11.47 4.48
CA GLN A 199 6.16 11.14 3.23
C GLN A 199 5.04 10.11 3.46
N THR A 200 5.31 9.03 4.19
CA THR A 200 4.28 8.04 4.55
C THR A 200 3.16 8.69 5.35
N ARG A 201 3.49 9.49 6.38
CA ARG A 201 2.47 10.18 7.19
C ARG A 201 1.61 11.14 6.37
N ASN A 202 2.17 11.82 5.38
CA ASN A 202 1.42 12.72 4.52
C ASN A 202 0.53 11.94 3.55
N LEU A 203 1.05 10.88 2.94
CA LEU A 203 0.27 10.01 2.07
C LEU A 203 -0.91 9.37 2.80
N THR A 204 -0.70 8.85 4.02
CA THR A 204 -1.79 8.26 4.82
C THR A 204 -2.90 9.27 5.11
N LYS A 205 -2.56 10.54 5.39
CA LYS A 205 -3.57 11.60 5.57
C LYS A 205 -4.34 11.90 4.28
N SER A 206 -3.65 11.89 3.14
CA SER A 206 -4.28 12.08 1.83
C SER A 206 -5.25 10.94 1.54
N ILE A 207 -4.83 9.69 1.67
CA ILE A 207 -5.66 8.49 1.49
C ILE A 207 -6.90 8.53 2.40
N ILE A 208 -6.74 8.84 3.68
CA ILE A 208 -7.87 8.94 4.62
C ILE A 208 -8.87 9.99 4.15
N LYS A 209 -8.40 11.14 3.67
CA LYS A 209 -9.26 12.23 3.23
C LYS A 209 -10.00 11.89 1.93
N SER A 210 -9.27 11.45 0.89
CA SER A 210 -9.86 11.15 -0.41
C SER A 210 -10.84 9.98 -0.32
N GLN A 211 -10.42 8.87 0.28
CA GLN A 211 -11.26 7.67 0.32
C GLN A 211 -12.48 7.81 1.23
N ASN A 212 -12.42 8.59 2.32
CA ASN A 212 -13.63 8.92 3.08
C ASN A 212 -14.63 9.75 2.25
N ALA A 213 -14.16 10.66 1.42
CA ALA A 213 -15.03 11.42 0.53
C ALA A 213 -15.68 10.53 -0.55
N GLU A 214 -14.93 9.57 -1.08
CA GLU A 214 -15.41 8.59 -2.05
C GLU A 214 -16.43 7.63 -1.41
N ILE A 215 -16.17 7.14 -0.20
CA ILE A 215 -17.11 6.34 0.59
C ILE A 215 -18.43 7.11 0.78
N ALA A 216 -18.38 8.38 1.18
CA ALA A 216 -19.57 9.18 1.39
C ALA A 216 -20.40 9.36 0.11
N LYS A 217 -19.74 9.58 -1.05
CA LYS A 217 -20.41 9.63 -2.36
C LYS A 217 -21.12 8.32 -2.67
N MET A 218 -20.43 7.20 -2.54
CA MET A 218 -20.96 5.87 -2.83
C MET A 218 -22.11 5.49 -1.90
N GLN A 219 -22.04 5.84 -0.62
CA GLN A 219 -23.13 5.64 0.33
C GLN A 219 -24.37 6.48 -0.05
N GLY A 220 -24.18 7.70 -0.51
CA GLY A 220 -25.28 8.52 -1.04
C GLY A 220 -25.95 7.90 -2.26
N TRP A 221 -25.17 7.34 -3.18
CA TRP A 221 -25.71 6.63 -4.33
C TRP A 221 -26.46 5.34 -3.92
N GLN A 222 -25.88 4.57 -2.99
CA GLN A 222 -26.54 3.36 -2.49
C GLN A 222 -27.92 3.64 -1.91
N GLN A 223 -28.09 4.78 -1.22
CA GLN A 223 -29.38 5.21 -0.71
C GLN A 223 -30.34 5.68 -1.82
N ALA A 224 -29.80 6.38 -2.84
CA ALA A 224 -30.61 6.92 -3.93
C ALA A 224 -31.07 5.87 -4.96
N TRP A 225 -30.34 4.76 -5.08
CA TRP A 225 -30.63 3.71 -6.07
C TRP A 225 -31.47 2.54 -5.49
N ASN A 226 -31.74 2.54 -4.20
CA ASN A 226 -32.67 1.59 -3.55
C ASN A 226 -34.08 2.14 -3.64
#